data_e615ba9538336fab13917a83c5484d82
#
_entry.id   e615ba9538336fab13917a83c5484d82
#
_cell.length_a   1.000
_cell.length_b   1.000
_cell.length_c   1.000
_cell.angle_alpha   90.00
_cell.angle_beta   90.00
_cell.angle_gamma   90.00
#
_symmetry.space_group_name_H-M   'P 1'
#
loop_
_entity.id
_entity.type
_entity.pdbx_description
1 polymer ?
#
loop_
_entity_poly.entity_id
_entity_poly.type
_entity_poly.pdbx_seq_one_letter_code
_entity_poly.pdbx_strand_id
1 'polypeptide(L)'
;MHLLCGRMLLPAMLAATLFAQEQPATTGLPGSPQVEDESYPAAAASVQPAEPPGGNRVFGVLPNYRTADASQEGTVLTSRQKLTIASKDSFDYPLVLTAAAFAGLGQLTNQSPSFGQGLKGYGHRLLTNYADQAMGNMFTEGVFPVLLHEDPRYFRRGTGSIPSRAVYALTRVMVTHKDSGGSRFNYSEWLGNASAVAISNAYYPDDRNFADNGTKLLMQVGTDAVSQVLKEFWPDIKRKMFHKD
;
A
#
# COMPACT_ATOMS: atom_id res chain seq x y z
N MET A 1 -22.27 -27.21 42.27
CA MET A 1 -23.50 -26.99 41.45
C MET A 1 -23.03 -26.31 40.20
N HIS A 2 -22.55 -27.05 39.24
CA HIS A 2 -23.13 -27.34 37.92
C HIS A 2 -23.57 -26.07 37.17
N LEU A 3 -22.99 -25.73 36.04
CA LEU A 3 -23.21 -26.19 34.67
C LEU A 3 -22.25 -25.42 33.76
N LEU A 4 -21.37 -26.02 32.95
CA LEU A 4 -21.62 -26.56 31.62
C LEU A 4 -22.18 -25.54 30.63
N CYS A 5 -21.39 -25.22 29.63
CA CYS A 5 -21.74 -25.14 28.21
C CYS A 5 -20.85 -24.14 27.50
N GLY A 6 -20.28 -24.32 26.37
CA GLY A 6 -20.39 -25.30 25.33
C GLY A 6 -19.50 -24.84 24.21
N ARG A 7 -18.61 -25.68 23.80
CA ARG A 7 -17.81 -25.54 22.58
C ARG A 7 -18.72 -25.55 21.37
N MET A 8 -18.63 -24.56 20.49
CA MET A 8 -19.16 -24.70 19.14
C MET A 8 -18.02 -24.47 18.14
N LEU A 9 -17.43 -25.58 17.74
CA LEU A 9 -16.61 -25.70 16.52
C LEU A 9 -17.57 -25.83 15.34
N LEU A 10 -17.48 -24.91 14.39
CA LEU A 10 -18.03 -25.09 13.05
C LEU A 10 -16.91 -25.48 12.09
N PRO A 11 -17.02 -26.62 11.40
CA PRO A 11 -16.14 -26.94 10.29
C PRO A 11 -16.66 -26.28 9.01
N ALA A 12 -15.83 -25.50 8.35
CA ALA A 12 -16.05 -25.04 7.00
C ALA A 12 -15.88 -26.22 6.04
N MET A 13 -16.96 -26.73 5.49
CA MET A 13 -16.97 -27.71 4.41
C MET A 13 -16.61 -27.01 3.09
N LEU A 14 -15.52 -27.45 2.52
CA LEU A 14 -15.08 -27.17 1.15
C LEU A 14 -15.89 -28.08 0.20
N ALA A 15 -16.84 -27.53 -0.52
CA ALA A 15 -17.51 -28.23 -1.61
C ALA A 15 -16.90 -27.83 -2.94
N ALA A 16 -16.02 -28.67 -3.48
CA ALA A 16 -15.56 -28.60 -4.86
C ALA A 16 -16.55 -29.35 -5.75
N THR A 17 -17.35 -28.64 -6.54
CA THR A 17 -18.14 -29.23 -7.61
C THR A 17 -17.37 -29.19 -8.92
N LEU A 18 -16.96 -30.36 -9.38
CA LEU A 18 -16.52 -30.60 -10.76
C LEU A 18 -17.72 -30.45 -11.69
N PHE A 19 -17.69 -29.48 -12.59
CA PHE A 19 -18.53 -29.48 -13.79
C PHE A 19 -17.71 -30.07 -14.94
N ALA A 20 -18.09 -31.26 -15.34
CA ALA A 20 -17.70 -31.84 -16.62
C ALA A 20 -18.48 -31.12 -17.72
N GLN A 21 -17.79 -30.53 -18.68
CA GLN A 21 -18.38 -29.88 -19.83
C GLN A 21 -18.34 -30.84 -21.01
N GLU A 22 -19.50 -31.40 -21.36
CA GLU A 22 -19.70 -32.14 -22.61
C GLU A 22 -19.70 -31.15 -23.79
N GLN A 23 -18.88 -31.46 -24.79
CA GLN A 23 -18.89 -30.78 -26.08
C GLN A 23 -20.01 -31.35 -26.96
N PRO A 24 -20.89 -30.54 -27.55
CA PRO A 24 -21.77 -30.99 -28.62
C PRO A 24 -21.04 -30.99 -29.96
N ALA A 25 -21.24 -32.06 -30.73
CA ALA A 25 -20.73 -32.27 -32.06
C ALA A 25 -21.31 -31.23 -33.07
N THR A 26 -20.42 -30.61 -33.82
CA THR A 26 -20.80 -29.69 -34.91
C THR A 26 -21.19 -30.48 -36.15
N THR A 27 -22.48 -30.39 -36.51
CA THR A 27 -22.99 -30.73 -37.84
C THR A 27 -22.88 -29.51 -38.73
N GLY A 28 -22.15 -29.62 -39.83
CA GLY A 28 -21.94 -28.53 -40.77
C GLY A 28 -23.18 -28.15 -41.59
N LEU A 29 -23.36 -26.84 -41.76
CA LEU A 29 -24.19 -26.25 -42.80
C LEU A 29 -23.33 -25.29 -43.64
N PRO A 30 -23.48 -25.30 -45.00
CA PRO A 30 -22.67 -24.45 -45.85
C PRO A 30 -23.31 -23.07 -46.02
N GLY A 31 -22.48 -22.03 -45.94
CA GLY A 31 -22.83 -20.70 -46.43
C GLY A 31 -22.99 -19.63 -45.34
N SER A 32 -21.86 -19.15 -44.81
CA SER A 32 -21.83 -17.84 -44.15
C SER A 32 -20.73 -16.99 -44.80
N PRO A 33 -20.96 -15.67 -45.01
CA PRO A 33 -19.95 -14.79 -45.57
C PRO A 33 -18.75 -14.73 -44.65
N GLN A 34 -17.55 -14.79 -45.21
CA GLN A 34 -16.28 -14.56 -44.50
C GLN A 34 -16.32 -13.14 -43.93
N VAL A 35 -16.41 -13.05 -42.62
CA VAL A 35 -16.05 -11.85 -41.91
C VAL A 35 -14.53 -11.81 -41.96
N GLU A 36 -13.96 -10.83 -42.64
CA GLU A 36 -12.56 -10.53 -42.62
C GLU A 36 -12.13 -10.39 -41.13
N ASP A 37 -11.20 -11.24 -40.76
CA ASP A 37 -10.54 -11.22 -39.49
C ASP A 37 -9.70 -9.93 -39.44
N GLU A 38 -10.31 -8.82 -39.01
CA GLU A 38 -9.56 -7.66 -38.58
C GLU A 38 -8.75 -8.12 -37.37
N SER A 39 -7.54 -8.58 -37.66
CA SER A 39 -6.50 -8.81 -36.67
C SER A 39 -6.25 -7.49 -35.95
N TYR A 40 -6.95 -7.29 -34.83
CA TYR A 40 -6.51 -6.35 -33.81
C TYR A 40 -5.09 -6.74 -33.46
N PRO A 41 -4.12 -5.84 -33.64
CA PRO A 41 -2.77 -6.12 -33.16
C PRO A 41 -2.92 -6.28 -31.66
N ALA A 42 -2.82 -7.51 -31.19
CA ALA A 42 -2.51 -7.79 -29.81
C ALA A 42 -1.12 -7.19 -29.56
N ALA A 43 -1.07 -5.90 -29.30
CA ALA A 43 0.05 -5.26 -28.66
C ALA A 43 0.13 -5.84 -27.24
N ALA A 44 0.57 -7.10 -27.17
CA ALA A 44 1.26 -7.59 -26.02
C ALA A 44 2.55 -6.73 -25.96
N ALA A 45 2.39 -5.48 -25.53
CA ALA A 45 3.50 -4.72 -25.01
C ALA A 45 4.12 -5.64 -23.98
N SER A 46 5.27 -6.20 -24.30
CA SER A 46 6.14 -6.85 -23.34
C SER A 46 6.38 -5.81 -22.25
N VAL A 47 5.59 -5.90 -21.17
CA VAL A 47 5.79 -5.12 -19.97
C VAL A 47 7.11 -5.63 -19.40
N GLN A 48 8.20 -5.03 -19.86
CA GLN A 48 9.47 -5.16 -19.15
C GLN A 48 9.15 -4.71 -17.73
N PRO A 49 9.50 -5.52 -16.72
CA PRO A 49 9.43 -5.07 -15.35
C PRO A 49 10.24 -3.78 -15.30
N ALA A 50 9.58 -2.64 -15.07
CA ALA A 50 10.30 -1.43 -14.77
C ALA A 50 11.23 -1.79 -13.61
N GLU A 51 12.53 -1.82 -13.85
CA GLU A 51 13.48 -1.88 -12.76
C GLU A 51 13.08 -0.76 -11.81
N PRO A 52 12.88 -1.04 -10.53
CA PRO A 52 12.64 0.02 -9.57
C PRO A 52 13.79 0.99 -9.72
N PRO A 53 13.55 2.33 -9.84
CA PRO A 53 14.61 3.30 -10.04
C PRO A 53 15.69 3.06 -9.00
N GLY A 54 16.79 2.46 -9.47
CA GLY A 54 17.85 1.95 -8.62
C GLY A 54 18.52 3.09 -7.88
N GLY A 55 18.56 3.03 -6.57
CA GLY A 55 19.63 3.64 -5.81
C GLY A 55 19.45 5.06 -5.30
N ASN A 56 18.33 5.74 -5.44
CA ASN A 56 18.13 7.07 -4.86
C ASN A 56 17.12 7.04 -3.71
N ARG A 57 17.58 6.64 -2.52
CA ARG A 57 16.81 6.82 -1.29
C ARG A 57 16.64 8.30 -0.98
N VAL A 58 15.47 8.72 -0.52
CA VAL A 58 15.21 10.07 -0.01
C VAL A 58 16.04 10.24 1.27
N PHE A 59 16.86 11.28 1.34
CA PHE A 59 17.87 11.50 2.39
C PHE A 59 18.88 10.34 2.59
N GLY A 60 19.04 9.46 1.60
CA GLY A 60 19.84 8.25 1.75
C GLY A 60 19.21 7.17 2.64
N VAL A 61 18.06 7.43 3.22
CA VAL A 61 17.39 6.58 4.22
C VAL A 61 16.03 6.10 3.74
N LEU A 62 15.08 7.02 3.40
CA LEU A 62 13.72 6.65 3.09
C LEU A 62 13.62 5.86 1.77
N PRO A 63 12.87 4.75 1.74
CA PRO A 63 12.69 3.94 0.54
C PRO A 63 11.98 4.73 -0.57
N ASN A 64 12.39 4.50 -1.81
CA ASN A 64 11.80 5.14 -2.98
C ASN A 64 11.21 4.13 -3.97
N TYR A 65 10.82 2.95 -3.49
CA TYR A 65 10.29 1.87 -4.34
C TYR A 65 8.95 2.20 -5.00
N ARG A 66 8.19 3.11 -4.40
CA ARG A 66 6.88 3.57 -4.87
C ARG A 66 6.93 4.79 -5.76
N THR A 67 8.04 5.50 -5.87
CA THR A 67 8.09 6.73 -6.67
C THR A 67 8.34 6.39 -8.13
N ALA A 68 7.48 6.89 -8.99
CA ALA A 68 7.60 6.80 -10.44
C ALA A 68 7.69 8.20 -11.05
N ASP A 69 8.39 8.32 -12.17
CA ASP A 69 8.37 9.55 -12.94
C ASP A 69 7.07 9.66 -13.75
N ALA A 70 6.67 10.89 -14.09
CA ALA A 70 5.46 11.14 -14.88
C ALA A 70 5.46 10.38 -16.23
N SER A 71 6.63 10.08 -16.79
CA SER A 71 6.76 9.30 -18.03
C SER A 71 6.33 7.82 -17.87
N GLN A 72 6.23 7.33 -16.66
CA GLN A 72 5.78 5.95 -16.36
C GLN A 72 4.27 5.89 -16.08
N GLU A 73 3.59 7.03 -16.11
CA GLU A 73 2.14 7.08 -16.00
C GLU A 73 1.50 6.31 -17.17
N GLY A 74 0.58 5.41 -16.85
CA GLY A 74 -0.05 4.53 -17.85
C GLY A 74 0.59 3.15 -17.99
N THR A 75 1.76 2.88 -17.38
CA THR A 75 2.26 1.51 -17.30
C THR A 75 1.57 0.75 -16.16
N VAL A 76 0.98 -0.40 -16.46
CA VAL A 76 0.22 -1.19 -15.47
C VAL A 76 1.15 -2.15 -14.74
N LEU A 77 1.08 -2.13 -13.39
CA LEU A 77 1.79 -3.09 -12.55
C LEU A 77 1.01 -4.40 -12.42
N THR A 78 1.71 -5.51 -12.53
CA THR A 78 1.14 -6.82 -12.17
C THR A 78 0.91 -6.94 -10.67
N SER A 79 -0.02 -7.81 -10.26
CA SER A 79 -0.28 -8.08 -8.83
C SER A 79 1.00 -8.47 -8.07
N ARG A 80 1.89 -9.27 -8.71
CA ARG A 80 3.18 -9.65 -8.13
C ARG A 80 4.10 -8.44 -7.91
N GLN A 81 4.13 -7.49 -8.84
CA GLN A 81 4.94 -6.27 -8.69
C GLN A 81 4.42 -5.38 -7.56
N LYS A 82 3.10 -5.21 -7.45
CA LYS A 82 2.47 -4.45 -6.33
C LYS A 82 2.83 -5.07 -4.98
N LEU A 83 2.67 -6.39 -4.82
CA LEU A 83 3.04 -7.10 -3.60
C LEU A 83 4.56 -7.04 -3.31
N THR A 84 5.40 -7.04 -4.35
CA THR A 84 6.85 -6.89 -4.19
C THR A 84 7.22 -5.50 -3.69
N ILE A 85 6.59 -4.44 -4.20
CA ILE A 85 6.77 -3.07 -3.72
C ILE A 85 6.39 -2.99 -2.24
N ALA A 86 5.17 -3.43 -1.89
CA ALA A 86 4.68 -3.43 -0.53
C ALA A 86 5.61 -4.19 0.43
N SER A 87 6.10 -5.36 0.02
CA SER A 87 7.04 -6.15 0.83
C SER A 87 8.36 -5.42 1.03
N LYS A 88 8.92 -4.80 -0.02
CA LYS A 88 10.15 -4.02 0.10
C LYS A 88 10.00 -2.84 1.04
N ASP A 89 8.90 -2.07 0.93
CA ASP A 89 8.63 -0.94 1.81
C ASP A 89 8.36 -1.39 3.25
N SER A 90 7.66 -2.52 3.46
CA SER A 90 7.35 -3.05 4.79
C SER A 90 8.56 -3.63 5.53
N PHE A 91 9.56 -4.15 4.84
CA PHE A 91 10.71 -4.82 5.44
C PHE A 91 12.04 -4.08 5.23
N ASP A 92 11.99 -2.81 4.85
CA ASP A 92 13.20 -1.99 4.73
C ASP A 92 13.60 -1.40 6.09
N TYR A 93 14.90 -1.22 6.33
CA TYR A 93 15.44 -0.71 7.59
C TYR A 93 14.91 0.68 8.00
N PRO A 94 14.58 1.61 7.10
CA PRO A 94 14.03 2.91 7.47
C PRO A 94 12.71 2.82 8.23
N LEU A 95 11.91 1.78 7.97
CA LEU A 95 10.69 1.54 8.72
C LEU A 95 10.97 1.29 10.20
N VAL A 96 12.06 0.55 10.49
CA VAL A 96 12.51 0.32 11.87
C VAL A 96 12.93 1.63 12.53
N LEU A 97 13.63 2.51 11.81
CA LEU A 97 14.04 3.83 12.34
C LEU A 97 12.82 4.72 12.64
N THR A 98 11.84 4.72 11.75
CA THR A 98 10.58 5.46 11.94
C THR A 98 9.81 4.91 13.14
N ALA A 99 9.68 3.59 13.23
CA ALA A 99 9.04 2.92 14.37
C ALA A 99 9.76 3.23 15.70
N ALA A 100 11.11 3.27 15.68
CA ALA A 100 11.91 3.62 16.85
C ALA A 100 11.68 5.08 17.29
N ALA A 101 11.57 6.01 16.32
CA ALA A 101 11.25 7.41 16.62
C ALA A 101 9.86 7.56 17.25
N PHE A 102 8.83 6.91 16.68
CA PHE A 102 7.49 6.90 17.27
C PHE A 102 7.44 6.19 18.63
N ALA A 103 8.16 5.10 18.80
CA ALA A 103 8.28 4.42 20.09
C ALA A 103 8.92 5.33 21.15
N GLY A 104 9.97 6.08 20.79
CA GLY A 104 10.59 7.08 21.66
C GLY A 104 9.63 8.19 22.06
N LEU A 105 8.90 8.74 21.09
CA LEU A 105 7.87 9.75 21.35
C LEU A 105 6.76 9.21 22.25
N GLY A 106 6.24 8.01 21.96
CA GLY A 106 5.24 7.34 22.78
C GLY A 106 5.73 7.02 24.19
N GLN A 107 7.03 6.74 24.37
CA GLN A 107 7.65 6.56 25.66
C GLN A 107 7.69 7.89 26.45
N LEU A 108 8.06 8.98 25.80
CA LEU A 108 8.13 10.31 26.42
C LEU A 108 6.73 10.84 26.82
N THR A 109 5.74 10.57 26.03
CA THR A 109 4.34 11.02 26.26
C THR A 109 3.52 10.02 27.07
N ASN A 110 4.11 8.89 27.49
CA ASN A 110 3.42 7.77 28.13
C ASN A 110 2.18 7.29 27.35
N GLN A 111 2.26 7.27 26.03
CA GLN A 111 1.23 6.69 25.18
C GLN A 111 1.11 5.18 25.45
N SER A 112 -0.12 4.65 25.45
CA SER A 112 -0.41 3.25 25.83
C SER A 112 0.24 2.86 27.17
N PRO A 113 -0.30 3.36 28.31
CA PRO A 113 0.29 3.18 29.63
C PRO A 113 0.47 1.72 30.06
N SER A 114 -0.37 0.81 29.53
CA SER A 114 -0.28 -0.64 29.81
C SER A 114 1.06 -1.27 29.34
N PHE A 115 1.76 -0.63 28.39
CA PHE A 115 3.08 -1.11 27.96
C PHE A 115 4.17 -0.84 28.99
N GLY A 116 3.92 0.03 29.97
CA GLY A 116 4.87 0.44 30.99
C GLY A 116 5.95 1.38 30.46
N GLN A 117 6.95 1.62 31.29
CA GLN A 117 8.09 2.48 31.00
C GLN A 117 9.40 1.69 30.97
N GLY A 118 10.51 2.37 30.67
CA GLY A 118 11.84 1.79 30.56
C GLY A 118 12.04 0.95 29.29
N LEU A 119 13.08 0.13 29.29
CA LEU A 119 13.49 -0.63 28.10
C LEU A 119 12.41 -1.61 27.61
N LYS A 120 11.69 -2.25 28.53
CA LYS A 120 10.60 -3.17 28.20
C LYS A 120 9.43 -2.44 27.51
N GLY A 121 9.01 -1.30 28.07
CA GLY A 121 7.93 -0.48 27.49
C GLY A 121 8.32 0.11 26.13
N TYR A 122 9.58 0.57 26.00
CA TYR A 122 10.10 1.02 24.71
C TYR A 122 10.12 -0.09 23.65
N GLY A 123 10.63 -1.28 24.02
CA GLY A 123 10.66 -2.43 23.11
C GLY A 123 9.26 -2.85 22.64
N HIS A 124 8.27 -2.80 23.54
CA HIS A 124 6.88 -3.08 23.19
C HIS A 124 6.34 -2.06 22.17
N ARG A 125 6.55 -0.75 22.44
CA ARG A 125 6.17 0.33 21.52
C ARG A 125 6.89 0.23 20.18
N LEU A 126 8.16 -0.13 20.17
CA LEU A 126 8.92 -0.32 18.94
C LEU A 126 8.32 -1.42 18.06
N LEU A 127 8.03 -2.58 18.65
CA LEU A 127 7.47 -3.71 17.91
C LEU A 127 6.06 -3.42 17.39
N THR A 128 5.21 -2.81 18.21
CA THR A 128 3.84 -2.48 17.79
C THR A 128 3.80 -1.38 16.75
N ASN A 129 4.60 -0.31 16.88
CA ASN A 129 4.70 0.73 15.85
C ASN A 129 5.27 0.17 14.54
N TYR A 130 6.25 -0.74 14.60
CA TYR A 130 6.75 -1.40 13.40
C TYR A 130 5.66 -2.26 12.75
N ALA A 131 4.93 -3.05 13.53
CA ALA A 131 3.83 -3.88 13.03
C ALA A 131 2.72 -3.04 12.38
N ASP A 132 2.34 -1.92 12.99
CA ASP A 132 1.34 -0.99 12.44
C ASP A 132 1.75 -0.47 11.06
N GLN A 133 2.98 0.01 10.94
CA GLN A 133 3.49 0.56 9.68
C GLN A 133 3.68 -0.53 8.62
N ALA A 134 4.23 -1.68 8.99
CA ALA A 134 4.43 -2.78 8.05
C ALA A 134 3.08 -3.31 7.51
N MET A 135 2.06 -3.45 8.38
CA MET A 135 0.71 -3.83 7.95
C MET A 135 0.06 -2.72 7.10
N GLY A 136 0.22 -1.46 7.50
CA GLY A 136 -0.23 -0.32 6.71
C GLY A 136 0.30 -0.42 5.28
N ASN A 137 1.62 -0.49 5.10
CA ASN A 137 2.26 -0.62 3.79
C ASN A 137 1.77 -1.85 3.01
N MET A 138 1.72 -3.03 3.66
CA MET A 138 1.24 -4.26 3.01
C MET A 138 -0.18 -4.11 2.48
N PHE A 139 -1.06 -3.45 3.22
CA PHE A 139 -2.44 -3.25 2.80
C PHE A 139 -2.59 -2.12 1.79
N THR A 140 -1.99 -0.95 2.02
CA THR A 140 -2.16 0.23 1.15
C THR A 140 -1.42 0.12 -0.18
N GLU A 141 -0.31 -0.62 -0.23
CA GLU A 141 0.55 -0.73 -1.41
C GLU A 141 0.43 -2.08 -2.14
N GLY A 142 0.01 -3.12 -1.42
CA GLY A 142 -0.06 -4.48 -1.94
C GLY A 142 -1.48 -5.00 -2.06
N VAL A 143 -2.09 -5.36 -0.95
CA VAL A 143 -3.34 -6.13 -0.93
C VAL A 143 -4.49 -5.35 -1.57
N PHE A 144 -4.80 -4.15 -1.10
CA PHE A 144 -5.91 -3.37 -1.65
C PHE A 144 -5.66 -2.88 -3.07
N PRO A 145 -4.46 -2.41 -3.47
CA PRO A 145 -4.20 -2.08 -4.87
C PRO A 145 -4.38 -3.25 -5.84
N VAL A 146 -4.09 -4.48 -5.40
CA VAL A 146 -4.38 -5.68 -6.21
C VAL A 146 -5.88 -5.92 -6.32
N LEU A 147 -6.61 -5.88 -5.19
CA LEU A 147 -8.05 -6.15 -5.14
C LEU A 147 -8.88 -5.08 -5.84
N LEU A 148 -8.47 -3.82 -5.74
CA LEU A 148 -9.22 -2.67 -6.25
C LEU A 148 -8.73 -2.20 -7.63
N HIS A 149 -7.70 -2.85 -8.20
CA HIS A 149 -7.08 -2.43 -9.46
C HIS A 149 -6.61 -0.97 -9.44
N GLU A 150 -5.93 -0.59 -8.34
CA GLU A 150 -5.32 0.72 -8.15
C GLU A 150 -3.80 0.64 -8.26
N ASP A 151 -3.18 1.73 -8.72
CA ASP A 151 -1.73 1.83 -8.81
C ASP A 151 -1.17 2.39 -7.48
N PRO A 152 -0.34 1.63 -6.74
CA PRO A 152 0.20 2.08 -5.47
C PRO A 152 1.32 3.12 -5.62
N ARG A 153 1.78 3.41 -6.85
CA ARG A 153 2.90 4.31 -7.07
C ARG A 153 2.52 5.77 -6.85
N TYR A 154 3.50 6.52 -6.36
CA TYR A 154 3.45 7.97 -6.34
C TYR A 154 4.10 8.52 -7.61
N PHE A 155 3.34 9.16 -8.47
CA PHE A 155 3.84 9.81 -9.67
C PHE A 155 4.28 11.23 -9.32
N ARG A 156 5.59 11.45 -9.38
CA ARG A 156 6.19 12.74 -9.06
C ARG A 156 5.82 13.77 -10.12
N ARG A 157 5.32 14.92 -9.71
CA ARG A 157 5.01 16.02 -10.63
C ARG A 157 6.26 16.73 -11.12
N GLY A 158 7.20 17.02 -10.24
CA GLY A 158 8.53 17.59 -10.55
C GLY A 158 8.54 19.04 -11.08
N THR A 159 7.41 19.56 -11.56
CA THR A 159 7.28 20.86 -12.22
C THR A 159 6.22 21.73 -11.57
N GLY A 160 6.35 23.06 -11.68
CA GLY A 160 5.43 24.02 -11.10
C GLY A 160 5.96 24.71 -9.82
N SER A 161 5.14 25.58 -9.24
CA SER A 161 5.49 26.27 -7.99
C SER A 161 5.52 25.33 -6.78
N ILE A 162 6.32 25.66 -5.78
CA ILE A 162 6.43 24.89 -4.53
C ILE A 162 5.07 24.63 -3.90
N PRO A 163 4.17 25.62 -3.69
CA PRO A 163 2.85 25.37 -3.11
C PRO A 163 2.00 24.42 -3.95
N SER A 164 2.00 24.56 -5.28
CA SER A 164 1.23 23.70 -6.18
C SER A 164 1.70 22.26 -6.12
N ARG A 165 3.00 22.01 -6.04
CA ARG A 165 3.59 20.67 -5.90
C ARG A 165 3.31 20.08 -4.52
N ALA A 166 3.39 20.90 -3.46
CA ALA A 166 3.06 20.44 -2.11
C ALA A 166 1.59 20.01 -2.00
N VAL A 167 0.66 20.82 -2.51
CA VAL A 167 -0.77 20.47 -2.55
C VAL A 167 -1.00 19.19 -3.38
N TYR A 168 -0.35 19.10 -4.54
CA TYR A 168 -0.43 17.88 -5.35
C TYR A 168 0.02 16.65 -4.57
N ALA A 169 1.19 16.69 -3.91
CA ALA A 169 1.69 15.58 -3.12
C ALA A 169 0.76 15.21 -1.96
N LEU A 170 0.27 16.19 -1.22
CA LEU A 170 -0.68 15.97 -0.13
C LEU A 170 -2.01 15.36 -0.60
N THR A 171 -2.47 15.70 -1.80
CA THR A 171 -3.74 15.16 -2.32
C THR A 171 -3.63 13.72 -2.80
N ARG A 172 -2.44 13.16 -2.94
CA ARG A 172 -2.25 11.76 -3.40
C ARG A 172 -2.75 10.71 -2.39
N VAL A 173 -2.87 11.04 -1.12
CA VAL A 173 -3.55 10.16 -0.16
C VAL A 173 -5.06 10.08 -0.41
N MET A 174 -5.63 11.06 -1.12
CA MET A 174 -7.05 11.10 -1.50
C MET A 174 -7.31 10.60 -2.92
N VAL A 175 -6.31 10.71 -3.81
CA VAL A 175 -6.49 10.42 -5.24
C VAL A 175 -5.37 9.54 -5.75
N THR A 176 -5.74 8.42 -6.35
CA THR A 176 -4.82 7.47 -6.99
C THR A 176 -5.18 7.23 -8.45
N HIS A 177 -4.32 6.50 -9.16
CA HIS A 177 -4.56 6.06 -10.54
C HIS A 177 -5.17 4.66 -10.56
N LYS A 178 -6.04 4.40 -11.54
CA LYS A 178 -6.56 3.06 -11.81
C LYS A 178 -5.63 2.34 -12.78
N ASP A 179 -5.55 1.02 -12.67
CA ASP A 179 -4.84 0.19 -13.66
C ASP A 179 -5.43 0.36 -15.08
N SER A 180 -6.74 0.64 -15.18
CA SER A 180 -7.43 0.91 -16.44
C SER A 180 -7.26 2.34 -16.99
N GLY A 181 -6.43 3.16 -16.31
CA GLY A 181 -6.24 4.58 -16.62
C GLY A 181 -7.20 5.51 -15.90
N GLY A 182 -6.81 6.78 -15.84
CA GLY A 182 -7.55 7.82 -15.13
C GLY A 182 -7.38 7.76 -13.60
N SER A 183 -7.96 8.72 -12.91
CA SER A 183 -7.85 8.88 -11.46
C SER A 183 -9.17 8.59 -10.76
N ARG A 184 -9.08 8.19 -9.49
CA ARG A 184 -10.22 8.02 -8.59
C ARG A 184 -9.83 8.28 -7.15
N PHE A 185 -10.81 8.24 -6.23
CA PHE A 185 -10.52 8.26 -4.80
C PHE A 185 -9.62 7.07 -4.42
N ASN A 186 -8.64 7.30 -3.56
CA ASN A 186 -7.65 6.30 -3.16
C ASN A 186 -8.23 5.37 -2.09
N TYR A 187 -9.06 4.42 -2.52
CA TYR A 187 -9.66 3.45 -1.60
C TYR A 187 -8.60 2.57 -0.94
N SER A 188 -7.52 2.23 -1.64
CA SER A 188 -6.44 1.41 -1.09
C SER A 188 -5.79 2.05 0.13
N GLU A 189 -5.55 3.35 0.09
CA GLU A 189 -4.99 4.13 1.20
C GLU A 189 -5.88 4.06 2.45
N TRP A 190 -7.17 4.37 2.27
CA TRP A 190 -8.10 4.48 3.40
C TRP A 190 -8.53 3.13 3.96
N LEU A 191 -8.88 2.17 3.10
CA LEU A 191 -9.26 0.83 3.54
C LEU A 191 -8.06 0.05 4.08
N GLY A 192 -6.89 0.24 3.48
CA GLY A 192 -5.65 -0.38 3.94
C GLY A 192 -5.28 0.05 5.35
N ASN A 193 -5.17 1.35 5.56
CA ASN A 193 -4.88 1.91 6.88
C ASN A 193 -5.97 1.59 7.90
N ALA A 194 -7.27 1.66 7.53
CA ALA A 194 -8.35 1.27 8.42
C ALA A 194 -8.27 -0.20 8.84
N SER A 195 -7.90 -1.10 7.92
CA SER A 195 -7.71 -2.52 8.22
C SER A 195 -6.53 -2.74 9.17
N ALA A 196 -5.40 -2.05 8.94
CA ALA A 196 -4.25 -2.12 9.84
C ALA A 196 -4.62 -1.63 11.26
N VAL A 197 -5.33 -0.51 11.36
CA VAL A 197 -5.83 0.03 12.63
C VAL A 197 -6.79 -0.94 13.32
N ALA A 198 -7.71 -1.56 12.58
CA ALA A 198 -8.62 -2.55 13.17
C ALA A 198 -7.87 -3.76 13.75
N ILE A 199 -6.84 -4.24 13.05
CA ILE A 199 -5.99 -5.34 13.51
C ILE A 199 -5.16 -4.89 14.74
N SER A 200 -4.70 -3.65 14.77
CA SER A 200 -3.89 -3.11 15.87
C SER A 200 -4.61 -3.19 17.22
N ASN A 201 -5.93 -3.17 17.24
CA ASN A 201 -6.72 -3.33 18.47
C ASN A 201 -6.47 -4.67 19.19
N ALA A 202 -5.89 -5.67 18.51
CA ALA A 202 -5.53 -6.93 19.14
C ALA A 202 -4.37 -6.77 20.15
N TYR A 203 -3.47 -5.82 19.91
CA TYR A 203 -2.26 -5.63 20.72
C TYR A 203 -2.13 -4.26 21.40
N TYR A 204 -3.08 -3.32 21.19
CA TYR A 204 -3.21 -2.08 21.95
C TYR A 204 -4.42 -2.16 22.89
N PRO A 205 -4.24 -2.55 24.17
CA PRO A 205 -5.38 -2.70 25.09
C PRO A 205 -5.99 -1.36 25.52
N ASP A 206 -5.19 -0.30 25.53
CA ASP A 206 -5.60 1.02 26.04
C ASP A 206 -6.37 1.86 25.00
N ASP A 207 -6.13 1.59 23.69
CA ASP A 207 -6.51 2.50 22.60
C ASP A 207 -7.45 1.78 21.60
N ARG A 208 -8.63 1.32 22.06
CA ARG A 208 -9.58 0.51 21.29
C ARG A 208 -10.90 1.22 20.94
N ASN A 209 -11.11 2.40 21.46
CA ASN A 209 -12.34 3.12 21.19
C ASN A 209 -12.33 3.76 19.78
N PHE A 210 -13.49 4.23 19.36
CA PHE A 210 -13.66 4.81 18.01
C PHE A 210 -12.79 6.06 17.79
N ALA A 211 -12.62 6.90 18.80
CA ALA A 211 -11.81 8.12 18.70
C ALA A 211 -10.32 7.79 18.57
N ASP A 212 -9.82 6.81 19.33
CA ASP A 212 -8.43 6.35 19.23
C ASP A 212 -8.14 5.75 17.86
N ASN A 213 -9.04 4.89 17.38
CA ASN A 213 -8.92 4.31 16.05
C ASN A 213 -8.95 5.35 14.95
N GLY A 214 -9.81 6.36 15.06
CA GLY A 214 -9.86 7.51 14.16
C GLY A 214 -8.54 8.30 14.18
N THR A 215 -7.98 8.52 15.35
CA THR A 215 -6.70 9.21 15.53
C THR A 215 -5.55 8.40 14.92
N LYS A 216 -5.47 7.09 15.17
CA LYS A 216 -4.48 6.20 14.56
C LYS A 216 -4.56 6.23 13.02
N LEU A 217 -5.77 6.13 12.48
CA LEU A 217 -5.99 6.20 11.03
C LEU A 217 -5.50 7.52 10.45
N LEU A 218 -5.86 8.64 11.05
CA LEU A 218 -5.43 9.96 10.58
C LEU A 218 -3.92 10.16 10.70
N MET A 219 -3.29 9.60 11.73
CA MET A 219 -1.83 9.63 11.90
C MET A 219 -1.12 8.81 10.82
N GLN A 220 -1.62 7.63 10.46
CA GLN A 220 -1.06 6.82 9.37
C GLN A 220 -1.19 7.54 8.03
N VAL A 221 -2.39 7.95 7.64
CA VAL A 221 -2.63 8.71 6.40
C VAL A 221 -1.82 10.02 6.37
N GLY A 222 -1.70 10.71 7.51
CA GLY A 222 -0.87 11.90 7.64
C GLY A 222 0.62 11.62 7.44
N THR A 223 1.13 10.52 7.96
CA THR A 223 2.52 10.07 7.76
C THR A 223 2.78 9.77 6.27
N ASP A 224 1.84 9.11 5.61
CA ASP A 224 1.92 8.84 4.17
C ASP A 224 1.89 10.14 3.36
N ALA A 225 1.04 11.09 3.71
CA ALA A 225 1.00 12.41 3.06
C ALA A 225 2.34 13.16 3.18
N VAL A 226 2.95 13.17 4.37
CA VAL A 226 4.28 13.76 4.60
C VAL A 226 5.35 13.04 3.79
N SER A 227 5.31 11.71 3.76
CA SER A 227 6.23 10.89 2.95
C SER A 227 6.15 11.25 1.46
N GLN A 228 4.94 11.47 0.92
CA GLN A 228 4.76 11.88 -0.46
C GLN A 228 5.30 13.29 -0.74
N VAL A 229 5.14 14.23 0.18
CA VAL A 229 5.78 15.57 0.07
C VAL A 229 7.31 15.43 0.05
N LEU A 230 7.89 14.62 0.93
CA LEU A 230 9.33 14.38 0.93
C LEU A 230 9.80 13.76 -0.39
N LYS A 231 9.08 12.77 -0.93
CA LYS A 231 9.37 12.16 -2.24
C LYS A 231 9.27 13.17 -3.38
N GLU A 232 8.31 14.09 -3.35
CA GLU A 232 8.14 15.13 -4.36
C GLU A 232 9.35 16.09 -4.42
N PHE A 233 9.84 16.53 -3.28
CA PHE A 233 10.89 17.55 -3.20
C PHE A 233 12.31 16.99 -3.07
N TRP A 234 12.47 15.70 -2.82
CA TRP A 234 13.79 15.11 -2.61
C TRP A 234 14.79 15.39 -3.73
N PRO A 235 14.47 15.22 -5.03
CA PRO A 235 15.44 15.50 -6.08
C PRO A 235 15.90 16.96 -6.10
N ASP A 236 15.02 17.90 -5.73
CA ASP A 236 15.38 19.32 -5.67
C ASP A 236 16.31 19.63 -4.49
N ILE A 237 16.02 19.02 -3.34
CA ILE A 237 16.86 19.09 -2.13
C ILE A 237 18.24 18.49 -2.45
N LYS A 238 18.26 17.28 -3.04
CA LYS A 238 19.50 16.59 -3.40
C LYS A 238 20.36 17.44 -4.33
N ARG A 239 19.77 18.04 -5.37
CA ARG A 239 20.48 18.91 -6.31
C ARG A 239 21.09 20.11 -5.61
N LYS A 240 20.37 20.78 -4.71
CA LYS A 240 20.89 21.91 -3.94
C LYS A 240 21.98 21.55 -2.94
N MET A 241 21.95 20.33 -2.39
CA MET A 241 22.93 19.90 -1.38
C MET A 241 24.22 19.35 -1.99
N PHE A 242 24.13 18.68 -3.14
CA PHE A 242 25.25 17.92 -3.72
C PHE A 242 25.80 18.51 -5.03
N HIS A 243 25.09 19.46 -5.66
CA HIS A 243 25.60 20.24 -6.78
C HIS A 243 25.73 21.70 -6.31
N LYS A 244 26.76 21.97 -5.51
CA LYS A 244 27.29 23.31 -5.36
C LYS A 244 28.23 23.49 -6.54
N ASP A 245 27.80 24.31 -7.53
CA ASP A 245 28.68 24.89 -8.53
C ASP A 245 29.75 25.78 -7.86
#